data_688153442b1cb52c9598fe9266b8c8b6
#
_entry.id   688153442b1cb52c9598fe9266b8c8b6
#
_cell.length_a   1.000
_cell.length_b   1.000
_cell.length_c   1.000
_cell.angle_alpha   90.00
_cell.angle_beta   90.00
_cell.angle_gamma   90.00
#
_symmetry.space_group_name_H-M   'P 1'
#
loop_
_entity.id
_entity.type
_entity.pdbx_description
1 polymer ?
#
loop_
_entity_poly.entity_id
_entity_poly.type
_entity_poly.pdbx_seq_one_letter_code
_entity_poly.pdbx_strand_id
1 'polypeptide(L)'
;MSENCSHNCSSCGETCASRTMESFRVPLNPQSSVKKVIGVVSGKGGVGKSLVTSLMACKMRARNNRVGILDADITGPSIPKAFGIHGMVGVTADQLMLPRTTSTGIEILSSNLILEHETDPVIWRGPVVGGVIKQFWSEALWKDIDYMFVDMPPGTGDVPLTVFQTLPVDGIIIVSSPQELVGMIVGKAVQMAEMMKVPILGIVENMSYVLCPDCGKHINVFGDSHVDETGKKYHLPVLAKMPLNPEFAKEADAGMIETFAGDYLDGAADAVA
;
A
#
# COMPACT_ATOMS: atom_id res chain seq x y z
N MET A 1 20.87 18.41 21.65
CA MET A 1 22.10 18.17 20.85
C MET A 1 23.26 18.38 21.80
N SER A 2 24.16 17.43 21.94
CA SER A 2 25.40 17.67 22.70
C SER A 2 26.25 18.68 21.93
N GLU A 3 26.78 19.66 22.60
CA GLU A 3 27.55 20.79 22.03
C GLU A 3 28.81 20.39 21.23
N ASN A 4 29.14 19.08 21.17
CA ASN A 4 30.32 18.51 20.51
C ASN A 4 29.98 17.50 19.37
N CYS A 5 28.85 17.63 18.70
CA CYS A 5 28.53 16.72 17.61
C CYS A 5 29.27 17.09 16.33
N SER A 6 30.24 16.25 15.92
CA SER A 6 31.04 16.39 14.69
C SER A 6 30.25 16.08 13.41
N HIS A 7 28.96 15.70 13.50
CA HIS A 7 28.09 15.24 12.40
C HIS A 7 28.65 14.05 11.57
N ASN A 8 29.73 13.41 12.01
CA ASN A 8 30.25 12.21 11.36
C ASN A 8 29.63 10.96 11.99
N CYS A 9 28.42 10.64 11.53
CA CYS A 9 27.62 9.54 12.09
C CYS A 9 28.18 8.12 11.84
N SER A 10 29.10 7.93 10.93
CA SER A 10 29.66 6.61 10.63
C SER A 10 30.67 6.12 11.68
N SER A 11 31.28 7.04 12.45
CA SER A 11 32.30 6.73 13.47
C SER A 11 31.90 7.07 14.92
N CYS A 12 30.67 7.58 15.12
CA CYS A 12 30.18 8.00 16.42
C CYS A 12 29.56 6.81 17.20
N GLY A 13 30.07 6.49 18.35
CA GLY A 13 29.55 5.43 19.25
C GLY A 13 28.39 5.84 20.14
N GLU A 14 27.90 7.08 20.03
CA GLU A 14 26.79 7.62 20.85
C GLU A 14 25.44 7.25 20.30
N THR A 15 24.48 6.92 21.17
CA THR A 15 23.05 6.78 20.85
C THR A 15 22.43 8.16 20.71
N CYS A 16 22.35 8.66 19.47
CA CYS A 16 21.79 9.95 19.17
C CYS A 16 20.31 9.81 18.76
N ALA A 17 19.42 10.63 19.34
CA ALA A 17 18.00 10.66 19.00
C ALA A 17 17.74 10.92 17.50
N SER A 18 18.68 11.59 16.80
CA SER A 18 18.63 11.80 15.34
C SER A 18 18.87 10.52 14.50
N ARG A 19 19.21 9.38 15.14
CA ARG A 19 19.41 8.07 14.48
C ARG A 19 18.24 7.11 14.67
N THR A 20 17.25 7.45 15.49
CA THR A 20 16.07 6.60 15.66
C THR A 20 15.10 6.83 14.49
N MET A 21 14.47 5.77 14.02
CA MET A 21 13.47 5.86 12.94
C MET A 21 12.32 6.82 13.27
N GLU A 22 12.01 6.99 14.54
CA GLU A 22 11.01 7.94 15.04
C GLU A 22 11.36 9.40 14.70
N SER A 23 12.65 9.74 14.55
CA SER A 23 13.08 11.10 14.21
C SER A 23 12.76 11.51 12.76
N PHE A 24 12.44 10.56 11.88
CA PHE A 24 12.07 10.81 10.49
C PHE A 24 10.54 10.83 10.27
N ARG A 25 9.77 10.37 11.25
CA ARG A 25 8.30 10.37 11.17
C ARG A 25 7.78 11.80 11.06
N VAL A 26 6.90 11.99 10.09
CA VAL A 26 6.25 13.29 9.88
C VAL A 26 4.86 13.23 10.56
N PRO A 27 4.54 14.17 11.43
CA PRO A 27 3.20 14.22 12.05
C PRO A 27 2.13 14.55 11.00
N LEU A 28 0.92 14.07 11.23
CA LEU A 28 -0.26 14.59 10.53
C LEU A 28 -0.48 16.06 10.88
N ASN A 29 -1.14 16.80 9.98
CA ASN A 29 -1.61 18.12 10.35
C ASN A 29 -2.68 18.04 11.46
N PRO A 30 -2.86 19.10 12.28
CA PRO A 30 -3.75 19.06 13.44
C PRO A 30 -5.23 18.82 13.12
N GLN A 31 -5.63 19.00 11.85
CA GLN A 31 -7.02 18.84 11.40
C GLN A 31 -7.29 17.40 10.89
N SER A 32 -6.28 16.56 10.86
CA SER A 32 -6.34 15.18 10.35
C SER A 32 -6.25 14.15 11.47
N SER A 33 -6.91 13.01 11.27
CA SER A 33 -6.86 11.86 12.17
C SER A 33 -6.84 10.56 11.39
N VAL A 34 -5.84 9.71 11.64
CA VAL A 34 -5.71 8.35 11.06
C VAL A 34 -5.36 7.41 12.20
N LYS A 35 -6.18 6.36 12.41
CA LYS A 35 -5.99 5.44 13.54
C LYS A 35 -5.00 4.33 13.22
N LYS A 36 -5.08 3.73 12.02
CA LYS A 36 -4.26 2.60 11.60
C LYS A 36 -3.74 2.79 10.18
N VAL A 37 -2.46 2.57 9.96
CA VAL A 37 -1.80 2.68 8.65
C VAL A 37 -1.28 1.32 8.22
N ILE A 38 -1.78 0.79 7.11
CA ILE A 38 -1.43 -0.53 6.58
C ILE A 38 -0.76 -0.37 5.22
N GLY A 39 0.51 -0.78 5.15
CA GLY A 39 1.24 -0.81 3.89
C GLY A 39 0.91 -2.06 3.08
N VAL A 40 0.65 -1.91 1.79
CA VAL A 40 0.53 -3.03 0.86
C VAL A 40 1.76 -3.05 -0.02
N VAL A 41 2.55 -4.11 0.12
CA VAL A 41 3.88 -4.21 -0.51
C VAL A 41 3.95 -5.39 -1.47
N SER A 42 4.81 -5.30 -2.47
CA SER A 42 5.13 -6.43 -3.35
C SER A 42 6.61 -6.40 -3.73
N GLY A 43 7.21 -7.55 -3.86
CA GLY A 43 8.63 -7.64 -4.23
C GLY A 43 8.89 -7.44 -5.73
N LYS A 44 7.85 -7.44 -6.58
CA LYS A 44 7.93 -7.14 -8.01
C LYS A 44 6.65 -6.47 -8.50
N GLY A 45 6.71 -5.81 -9.66
CA GLY A 45 5.55 -5.26 -10.35
C GLY A 45 4.66 -6.35 -10.98
N GLY A 46 3.40 -6.01 -11.23
CA GLY A 46 2.46 -6.86 -11.96
C GLY A 46 1.80 -8.00 -11.17
N VAL A 47 1.98 -8.06 -9.85
CA VAL A 47 1.32 -9.07 -9.00
C VAL A 47 -0.11 -8.66 -8.56
N GLY A 48 -0.56 -7.48 -8.95
CA GLY A 48 -1.88 -6.98 -8.57
C GLY A 48 -1.94 -6.34 -7.18
N LYS A 49 -0.82 -5.77 -6.71
CA LYS A 49 -0.73 -5.04 -5.44
C LYS A 49 -1.84 -4.00 -5.29
N SER A 50 -1.99 -3.09 -6.25
CA SER A 50 -2.98 -2.01 -6.22
C SER A 50 -4.42 -2.52 -6.28
N LEU A 51 -4.66 -3.67 -6.96
CA LEU A 51 -5.95 -4.36 -6.90
C LEU A 51 -6.25 -4.84 -5.48
N VAL A 52 -5.28 -5.49 -4.83
CA VAL A 52 -5.45 -5.96 -3.44
C VAL A 52 -5.66 -4.76 -2.51
N THR A 53 -4.91 -3.66 -2.67
CA THR A 53 -5.09 -2.42 -1.92
C THR A 53 -6.51 -1.88 -2.07
N SER A 54 -7.02 -1.78 -3.31
CA SER A 54 -8.37 -1.30 -3.61
C SER A 54 -9.45 -2.19 -2.99
N LEU A 55 -9.34 -3.51 -3.18
CA LEU A 55 -10.31 -4.46 -2.63
C LEU A 55 -10.29 -4.51 -1.10
N MET A 56 -9.12 -4.38 -0.45
CA MET A 56 -9.01 -4.25 1.00
C MET A 56 -9.72 -3.00 1.50
N ALA A 57 -9.53 -1.87 0.84
CA ALA A 57 -10.21 -0.63 1.17
C ALA A 57 -11.75 -0.77 1.03
N CYS A 58 -12.24 -1.35 -0.07
CA CYS A 58 -13.66 -1.65 -0.26
C CYS A 58 -14.20 -2.57 0.83
N LYS A 59 -13.45 -3.63 1.19
CA LYS A 59 -13.85 -4.59 2.22
C LYS A 59 -13.96 -3.91 3.60
N MET A 60 -12.99 -3.10 3.98
CA MET A 60 -13.03 -2.37 5.25
C MET A 60 -14.13 -1.30 5.25
N ARG A 61 -14.38 -0.66 4.10
CA ARG A 61 -15.50 0.28 3.96
C ARG A 61 -16.86 -0.42 4.12
N ALA A 62 -17.03 -1.61 3.54
CA ALA A 62 -18.23 -2.44 3.69
C ALA A 62 -18.47 -2.86 5.15
N ARG A 63 -17.44 -2.90 5.99
CA ARG A 63 -17.51 -3.11 7.45
C ARG A 63 -17.80 -1.81 8.24
N ASN A 64 -18.25 -0.75 7.57
CA ASN A 64 -18.57 0.56 8.13
C ASN A 64 -17.39 1.35 8.72
N ASN A 65 -16.16 1.05 8.31
CA ASN A 65 -15.00 1.86 8.68
C ASN A 65 -14.87 3.07 7.75
N ARG A 66 -14.25 4.14 8.22
CA ARG A 66 -13.76 5.24 7.39
C ARG A 66 -12.39 4.85 6.84
N VAL A 67 -12.25 4.87 5.53
CA VAL A 67 -11.08 4.32 4.84
C VAL A 67 -10.43 5.37 3.97
N GLY A 68 -9.10 5.45 4.05
CA GLY A 68 -8.27 6.23 3.15
C GLY A 68 -7.34 5.33 2.32
N ILE A 69 -6.99 5.77 1.13
CA ILE A 69 -5.93 5.19 0.29
C ILE A 69 -4.92 6.29 -0.03
N LEU A 70 -3.67 6.07 0.36
CA LEU A 70 -2.55 6.86 -0.07
C LEU A 70 -1.79 6.06 -1.13
N ASP A 71 -1.89 6.50 -2.39
CA ASP A 71 -1.19 5.87 -3.50
C ASP A 71 0.24 6.40 -3.56
N ALA A 72 1.18 5.59 -3.08
CA ALA A 72 2.61 5.87 -3.07
C ALA A 72 3.34 5.28 -4.28
N ASP A 73 2.65 4.59 -5.20
CA ASP A 73 3.21 4.14 -6.48
C ASP A 73 3.17 5.28 -7.52
N ILE A 74 3.95 6.30 -7.25
CA ILE A 74 3.97 7.56 -8.00
C ILE A 74 4.27 7.36 -9.49
N THR A 75 5.02 6.31 -9.85
CA THR A 75 5.45 6.04 -11.22
C THR A 75 4.42 5.29 -12.06
N GLY A 76 3.50 4.61 -11.42
CA GLY A 76 2.45 3.82 -12.08
C GLY A 76 1.13 3.87 -11.31
N PRO A 77 0.63 5.08 -10.97
CA PRO A 77 -0.55 5.21 -10.15
C PRO A 77 -1.78 4.65 -10.88
N SER A 78 -2.43 3.68 -10.26
CA SER A 78 -3.58 2.97 -10.84
C SER A 78 -4.85 3.07 -9.99
N ILE A 79 -4.71 3.51 -8.74
CA ILE A 79 -5.82 3.57 -7.78
C ILE A 79 -6.97 4.48 -8.26
N PRO A 80 -6.75 5.75 -8.67
CA PRO A 80 -7.86 6.62 -9.08
C PRO A 80 -8.67 6.03 -10.23
N LYS A 81 -8.00 5.44 -11.23
CA LYS A 81 -8.66 4.80 -12.37
C LYS A 81 -9.58 3.67 -11.94
N ALA A 82 -9.15 2.80 -11.03
CA ALA A 82 -9.95 1.68 -10.55
C ALA A 82 -11.24 2.10 -9.83
N PHE A 83 -11.25 3.30 -9.25
CA PHE A 83 -12.41 3.89 -8.58
C PHE A 83 -13.18 4.91 -9.43
N GLY A 84 -12.81 5.09 -10.69
CA GLY A 84 -13.46 6.06 -11.59
C GLY A 84 -13.28 7.52 -11.14
N ILE A 85 -12.18 7.81 -10.44
CA ILE A 85 -11.87 9.16 -9.95
C ILE A 85 -10.96 9.86 -10.95
N HIS A 86 -11.39 11.05 -11.37
CA HIS A 86 -10.68 11.91 -12.32
C HIS A 86 -10.55 13.32 -11.81
N GLY A 87 -9.61 14.07 -12.40
CA GLY A 87 -9.39 15.48 -12.16
C GLY A 87 -8.62 15.78 -10.87
N MET A 88 -8.19 17.01 -10.74
CA MET A 88 -7.32 17.47 -9.66
C MET A 88 -8.02 17.47 -8.29
N VAL A 89 -7.22 17.30 -7.24
CA VAL A 89 -7.66 17.52 -5.86
C VAL A 89 -7.94 19.00 -5.61
N GLY A 90 -8.93 19.27 -4.76
CA GLY A 90 -9.15 20.62 -4.24
C GLY A 90 -8.15 20.96 -3.13
N VAL A 91 -8.15 22.22 -2.73
CA VAL A 91 -7.40 22.70 -1.55
C VAL A 91 -8.34 23.46 -0.62
N THR A 92 -8.09 23.37 0.68
CA THR A 92 -8.78 24.17 1.69
C THR A 92 -8.27 25.61 1.70
N ALA A 93 -8.95 26.51 2.45
CA ALA A 93 -8.45 27.86 2.72
C ALA A 93 -7.07 27.85 3.40
N ASP A 94 -6.78 26.82 4.19
CA ASP A 94 -5.50 26.61 4.88
C ASP A 94 -4.45 25.90 4.02
N GLN A 95 -4.67 25.82 2.70
CA GLN A 95 -3.77 25.17 1.71
C GLN A 95 -3.59 23.67 1.91
N LEU A 96 -4.48 22.97 2.63
CA LEU A 96 -4.45 21.51 2.73
C LEU A 96 -5.10 20.88 1.50
N MET A 97 -4.49 19.82 0.94
CA MET A 97 -5.08 19.03 -0.13
C MET A 97 -6.34 18.31 0.37
N LEU A 98 -7.38 18.32 -0.43
CA LEU A 98 -8.61 17.58 -0.16
C LEU A 98 -8.56 16.26 -0.91
N PRO A 99 -8.41 15.10 -0.24
CA PRO A 99 -8.51 13.81 -0.90
C PRO A 99 -9.81 13.69 -1.69
N ARG A 100 -9.76 13.00 -2.81
CA ARG A 100 -10.96 12.70 -3.60
C ARG A 100 -11.74 11.59 -2.91
N THR A 101 -13.05 11.73 -2.88
CA THR A 101 -13.94 10.76 -2.23
C THR A 101 -14.65 9.92 -3.27
N THR A 102 -14.64 8.61 -3.10
CA THR A 102 -15.34 7.65 -3.96
C THR A 102 -16.85 7.63 -3.68
N SER A 103 -17.59 6.87 -4.48
CA SER A 103 -19.05 6.72 -4.33
C SER A 103 -19.45 6.13 -2.98
N THR A 104 -18.64 5.26 -2.39
CA THR A 104 -18.91 4.66 -1.07
C THR A 104 -18.30 5.44 0.09
N GLY A 105 -17.50 6.48 -0.20
CA GLY A 105 -16.91 7.34 0.81
C GLY A 105 -15.48 6.96 1.21
N ILE A 106 -14.71 6.27 0.35
CA ILE A 106 -13.28 6.06 0.53
C ILE A 106 -12.54 7.33 0.10
N GLU A 107 -11.62 7.84 0.92
CA GLU A 107 -10.80 9.00 0.60
C GLU A 107 -9.52 8.56 -0.12
N ILE A 108 -9.21 9.14 -1.28
CA ILE A 108 -8.05 8.76 -2.10
C ILE A 108 -7.19 9.95 -2.43
N LEU A 109 -5.87 9.77 -2.27
CA LEU A 109 -4.86 10.71 -2.74
C LEU A 109 -3.80 9.94 -3.54
N SER A 110 -3.50 10.44 -4.74
CA SER A 110 -2.57 9.85 -5.69
C SER A 110 -1.89 10.94 -6.51
N SER A 111 -0.71 10.65 -7.07
CA SER A 111 0.02 11.59 -7.91
C SER A 111 -0.77 12.03 -9.15
N ASN A 112 -1.58 11.15 -9.73
CA ASN A 112 -2.44 11.50 -10.88
C ASN A 112 -3.48 12.58 -10.55
N LEU A 113 -3.81 12.76 -9.27
CA LEU A 113 -4.80 13.74 -8.84
C LEU A 113 -4.19 15.12 -8.52
N ILE A 114 -2.87 15.26 -8.65
CA ILE A 114 -2.15 16.56 -8.51
C ILE A 114 -1.51 17.03 -9.82
N LEU A 115 -1.58 16.20 -10.87
CA LEU A 115 -1.09 16.54 -12.20
C LEU A 115 -2.19 17.24 -13.01
N GLU A 116 -1.82 18.17 -13.89
CA GLU A 116 -2.75 18.86 -14.78
C GLU A 116 -3.38 17.89 -15.79
N HIS A 117 -2.56 16.94 -16.30
CA HIS A 117 -3.03 15.85 -17.15
C HIS A 117 -2.59 14.51 -16.55
N GLU A 118 -3.53 13.55 -16.49
CA GLU A 118 -3.28 12.19 -15.96
C GLU A 118 -2.20 11.42 -16.74
N THR A 119 -1.94 11.81 -17.98
CA THR A 119 -0.94 11.20 -18.87
C THR A 119 0.42 11.87 -18.81
N ASP A 120 0.58 12.93 -18.00
CA ASP A 120 1.85 13.61 -17.89
C ASP A 120 2.90 12.69 -17.24
N PRO A 121 4.09 12.54 -17.86
CA PRO A 121 5.10 11.65 -17.31
C PRO A 121 5.65 12.23 -16.01
N VAL A 122 5.56 11.45 -14.94
CA VAL A 122 6.18 11.79 -13.65
C VAL A 122 7.66 11.42 -13.70
N ILE A 123 8.53 12.38 -14.02
CA ILE A 123 9.99 12.19 -14.06
C ILE A 123 10.58 12.65 -12.72
N TRP A 124 10.08 12.11 -11.59
CA TRP A 124 10.57 12.47 -10.28
C TRP A 124 11.63 11.46 -9.80
N ARG A 125 12.72 11.97 -9.28
CA ARG A 125 13.77 11.14 -8.66
C ARG A 125 13.42 10.87 -7.19
N GLY A 126 14.01 9.83 -6.61
CA GLY A 126 13.70 9.34 -5.26
C GLY A 126 13.45 10.42 -4.19
N PRO A 127 14.31 11.44 -4.03
CA PRO A 127 14.07 12.50 -3.04
C PRO A 127 12.78 13.30 -3.26
N VAL A 128 12.42 13.55 -4.54
CA VAL A 128 11.17 14.27 -4.87
C VAL A 128 9.96 13.40 -4.56
N VAL A 129 10.01 12.12 -4.93
CA VAL A 129 8.95 11.15 -4.60
C VAL A 129 8.72 11.07 -3.10
N GLY A 130 9.79 10.98 -2.31
CA GLY A 130 9.70 11.01 -0.85
C GLY A 130 9.08 12.31 -0.31
N GLY A 131 9.37 13.45 -0.94
CA GLY A 131 8.76 14.73 -0.62
C GLY A 131 7.25 14.75 -0.86
N VAL A 132 6.80 14.23 -2.00
CA VAL A 132 5.36 14.14 -2.35
C VAL A 132 4.61 13.23 -1.37
N ILE A 133 5.17 12.07 -1.03
CA ILE A 133 4.55 11.17 -0.05
C ILE A 133 4.41 11.85 1.31
N LYS A 134 5.42 12.61 1.74
CA LYS A 134 5.35 13.42 2.96
C LYS A 134 4.21 14.44 2.91
N GLN A 135 4.08 15.15 1.78
CA GLN A 135 3.00 16.10 1.57
C GLN A 135 1.64 15.43 1.58
N PHE A 136 1.47 14.29 0.91
CA PHE A 136 0.24 13.51 0.94
C PHE A 136 -0.17 13.09 2.35
N TRP A 137 0.80 12.86 3.22
CA TRP A 137 0.55 12.54 4.61
C TRP A 137 0.25 13.77 5.47
N SER A 138 1.12 14.78 5.43
CA SER A 138 1.08 15.91 6.37
C SER A 138 0.31 17.14 5.89
N GLU A 139 0.11 17.29 4.57
CA GLU A 139 -0.54 18.45 3.96
C GLU A 139 -1.89 18.11 3.30
N ALA A 140 -2.41 16.91 3.55
CA ALA A 140 -3.75 16.50 3.13
C ALA A 140 -4.68 16.43 4.33
N LEU A 141 -5.96 16.75 4.12
CA LEU A 141 -6.99 16.73 5.15
C LEU A 141 -7.64 15.34 5.21
N TRP A 142 -7.10 14.44 6.05
CA TRP A 142 -7.64 13.12 6.32
C TRP A 142 -8.60 13.16 7.50
N LYS A 143 -9.92 13.06 7.26
CA LYS A 143 -10.94 13.23 8.31
C LYS A 143 -11.33 11.90 8.94
N ASP A 144 -10.87 11.69 10.18
CA ASP A 144 -11.29 10.55 11.03
C ASP A 144 -11.16 9.19 10.33
N ILE A 145 -10.04 8.94 9.67
CA ILE A 145 -9.77 7.68 8.99
C ILE A 145 -9.49 6.59 10.02
N ASP A 146 -10.26 5.49 9.96
CA ASP A 146 -10.03 4.30 10.80
C ASP A 146 -8.87 3.48 10.25
N TYR A 147 -8.84 3.27 8.91
CA TYR A 147 -7.80 2.51 8.22
C TYR A 147 -7.30 3.25 6.98
N MET A 148 -6.02 3.55 6.95
CA MET A 148 -5.31 4.07 5.79
C MET A 148 -4.55 2.93 5.13
N PHE A 149 -4.86 2.63 3.87
CA PHE A 149 -4.06 1.72 3.06
C PHE A 149 -3.05 2.53 2.24
N VAL A 150 -1.78 2.13 2.33
CA VAL A 150 -0.71 2.75 1.53
C VAL A 150 -0.33 1.79 0.42
N ASP A 151 -0.65 2.15 -0.83
CA ASP A 151 -0.23 1.38 -2.00
C ASP A 151 1.22 1.68 -2.31
N MET A 152 2.11 0.77 -1.93
CA MET A 152 3.55 0.97 -2.01
C MET A 152 4.06 0.75 -3.44
N PRO A 153 5.12 1.44 -3.89
CA PRO A 153 5.76 1.07 -5.15
C PRO A 153 6.33 -0.35 -5.07
N PRO A 154 6.45 -1.04 -6.22
CA PRO A 154 6.97 -2.40 -6.22
C PRO A 154 8.47 -2.45 -5.85
N GLY A 155 8.87 -3.54 -5.23
CA GLY A 155 10.26 -3.78 -4.83
C GLY A 155 10.61 -3.28 -3.43
N THR A 156 11.91 -3.26 -3.14
CA THR A 156 12.49 -2.93 -1.82
C THR A 156 13.50 -1.77 -1.92
N GLY A 157 13.24 -0.83 -2.82
CA GLY A 157 14.13 0.31 -3.08
C GLY A 157 13.91 1.50 -2.12
N ASP A 158 14.43 2.66 -2.52
CA ASP A 158 14.46 3.86 -1.68
C ASP A 158 13.06 4.42 -1.33
N VAL A 159 12.09 4.27 -2.24
CA VAL A 159 10.74 4.83 -2.02
C VAL A 159 9.99 4.07 -0.93
N PRO A 160 9.88 2.72 -0.96
CA PRO A 160 9.35 1.96 0.18
C PRO A 160 10.03 2.29 1.51
N LEU A 161 11.36 2.40 1.53
CA LEU A 161 12.10 2.79 2.73
C LEU A 161 11.69 4.18 3.23
N THR A 162 11.54 5.15 2.32
CA THR A 162 11.09 6.50 2.68
C THR A 162 9.70 6.49 3.29
N VAL A 163 8.75 5.71 2.73
CA VAL A 163 7.40 5.57 3.30
C VAL A 163 7.48 5.04 4.72
N PHE A 164 8.21 3.94 4.95
CA PHE A 164 8.35 3.34 6.30
C PHE A 164 9.02 4.28 7.30
N GLN A 165 9.95 5.12 6.86
CA GLN A 165 10.60 6.11 7.72
C GLN A 165 9.70 7.30 8.03
N THR A 166 8.80 7.65 7.11
CA THR A 166 8.00 8.87 7.14
C THR A 166 6.65 8.66 7.82
N LEU A 167 5.95 7.58 7.46
CA LEU A 167 4.61 7.27 7.93
C LEU A 167 4.66 6.32 9.13
N PRO A 168 3.72 6.44 10.08
CA PRO A 168 3.61 5.52 11.22
C PRO A 168 2.91 4.22 10.77
N VAL A 169 3.58 3.41 9.93
CA VAL A 169 3.01 2.14 9.43
C VAL A 169 2.87 1.13 10.56
N ASP A 170 1.64 0.70 10.85
CA ASP A 170 1.30 -0.25 11.92
C ASP A 170 1.49 -1.71 11.51
N GLY A 171 1.45 -1.99 10.20
CA GLY A 171 1.67 -3.31 9.65
C GLY A 171 1.67 -3.34 8.13
N ILE A 172 2.17 -4.44 7.56
CA ILE A 172 2.17 -4.62 6.11
C ILE A 172 1.51 -5.94 5.69
N ILE A 173 0.89 -5.90 4.52
CA ILE A 173 0.43 -7.06 3.77
C ILE A 173 1.37 -7.25 2.59
N ILE A 174 1.93 -8.46 2.44
CA ILE A 174 2.78 -8.80 1.30
C ILE A 174 1.92 -9.42 0.21
N VAL A 175 1.91 -8.82 -0.98
CA VAL A 175 1.20 -9.36 -2.15
C VAL A 175 2.19 -10.07 -3.05
N SER A 176 1.86 -11.31 -3.42
CA SER A 176 2.63 -12.15 -4.33
C SER A 176 1.73 -12.83 -5.37
N SER A 177 2.34 -13.57 -6.28
CA SER A 177 1.65 -14.43 -7.27
C SER A 177 2.36 -15.78 -7.36
N PRO A 178 1.71 -16.90 -7.77
CA PRO A 178 2.31 -18.21 -7.79
C PRO A 178 3.34 -18.34 -8.92
N GLN A 179 4.57 -17.90 -8.66
CA GLN A 179 5.71 -17.99 -9.57
C GLN A 179 6.93 -18.46 -8.77
N GLU A 180 7.88 -19.12 -9.42
CA GLU A 180 9.05 -19.74 -8.78
C GLU A 180 9.87 -18.87 -7.83
N LEU A 181 9.84 -17.55 -8.01
CA LEU A 181 10.61 -16.60 -7.20
C LEU A 181 9.90 -16.10 -5.94
N VAL A 182 8.71 -16.63 -5.59
CA VAL A 182 7.90 -16.16 -4.44
C VAL A 182 8.72 -16.15 -3.15
N GLY A 183 9.44 -17.22 -2.85
CA GLY A 183 10.24 -17.33 -1.63
C GLY A 183 11.34 -16.27 -1.52
N MET A 184 11.99 -15.90 -2.63
CA MET A 184 13.02 -14.86 -2.66
C MET A 184 12.39 -13.46 -2.51
N ILE A 185 11.27 -13.23 -3.18
CA ILE A 185 10.56 -11.95 -3.21
C ILE A 185 9.98 -11.64 -1.83
N VAL A 186 9.28 -12.60 -1.24
CA VAL A 186 8.76 -12.50 0.13
C VAL A 186 9.90 -12.32 1.12
N GLY A 187 11.01 -13.07 0.96
CA GLY A 187 12.19 -12.93 1.82
C GLY A 187 12.77 -11.53 1.84
N LYS A 188 12.85 -10.84 0.69
CA LYS A 188 13.30 -9.44 0.64
C LYS A 188 12.34 -8.50 1.36
N ALA A 189 11.03 -8.69 1.20
CA ALA A 189 10.02 -7.89 1.89
C ALA A 189 10.07 -8.12 3.41
N VAL A 190 10.29 -9.37 3.86
CA VAL A 190 10.48 -9.72 5.27
C VAL A 190 11.70 -9.02 5.84
N GLN A 191 12.85 -9.13 5.19
CA GLN A 191 14.08 -8.46 5.64
C GLN A 191 13.91 -6.94 5.74
N MET A 192 13.24 -6.32 4.76
CA MET A 192 12.94 -4.89 4.79
C MET A 192 12.06 -4.54 5.99
N ALA A 193 10.97 -5.27 6.22
CA ALA A 193 10.07 -5.04 7.34
C ALA A 193 10.76 -5.20 8.69
N GLU A 194 11.62 -6.22 8.84
CA GLU A 194 12.43 -6.43 10.04
C GLU A 194 13.41 -5.26 10.30
N MET A 195 14.11 -4.82 9.25
CA MET A 195 15.01 -3.64 9.36
C MET A 195 14.25 -2.39 9.79
N MET A 196 13.00 -2.23 9.29
CA MET A 196 12.16 -1.08 9.60
C MET A 196 11.32 -1.28 10.87
N LYS A 197 11.39 -2.44 11.51
CA LYS A 197 10.62 -2.82 12.71
C LYS A 197 9.11 -2.67 12.51
N VAL A 198 8.62 -2.99 11.31
CA VAL A 198 7.19 -2.96 10.96
C VAL A 198 6.66 -4.38 10.98
N PRO A 199 5.55 -4.67 11.69
CA PRO A 199 4.94 -5.99 11.72
C PRO A 199 4.45 -6.42 10.32
N ILE A 200 4.61 -7.71 10.01
CA ILE A 200 4.02 -8.31 8.80
C ILE A 200 2.74 -9.03 9.21
N LEU A 201 1.60 -8.58 8.71
CA LEU A 201 0.29 -9.15 9.01
C LEU A 201 0.10 -10.50 8.30
N GLY A 202 0.67 -10.66 7.10
CA GLY A 202 0.68 -11.90 6.36
C GLY A 202 0.83 -11.71 4.86
N ILE A 203 0.55 -12.79 4.12
CA ILE A 203 0.75 -12.86 2.67
C ILE A 203 -0.61 -13.02 1.99
N VAL A 204 -0.85 -12.25 0.94
CA VAL A 204 -1.95 -12.45 -0.03
C VAL A 204 -1.34 -12.93 -1.34
N GLU A 205 -1.72 -14.12 -1.78
CA GLU A 205 -1.36 -14.63 -3.10
C GLU A 205 -2.47 -14.29 -4.08
N ASN A 206 -2.20 -13.37 -4.99
CA ASN A 206 -3.09 -13.04 -6.10
C ASN A 206 -2.77 -13.92 -7.32
N MET A 207 -3.75 -14.11 -8.21
CA MET A 207 -3.63 -14.97 -9.42
C MET A 207 -3.29 -16.43 -9.07
N SER A 208 -3.74 -16.90 -7.91
CA SER A 208 -3.40 -18.23 -7.37
C SER A 208 -3.94 -19.37 -8.24
N TYR A 209 -5.10 -19.19 -8.82
CA TYR A 209 -5.78 -20.16 -9.68
C TYR A 209 -6.77 -19.47 -10.61
N VAL A 210 -7.28 -20.22 -11.60
CA VAL A 210 -8.47 -19.86 -12.40
C VAL A 210 -9.58 -20.83 -12.05
N LEU A 211 -10.80 -20.33 -11.91
CA LEU A 211 -12.00 -21.16 -11.79
C LEU A 211 -12.48 -21.55 -13.18
N CYS A 212 -12.59 -22.86 -13.43
CA CYS A 212 -13.20 -23.35 -14.65
C CYS A 212 -14.67 -22.90 -14.69
N PRO A 213 -15.13 -22.21 -15.73
CA PRO A 213 -16.50 -21.71 -15.80
C PRO A 213 -17.55 -22.82 -15.88
N ASP A 214 -17.17 -24.02 -16.38
CA ASP A 214 -18.11 -25.12 -16.59
C ASP A 214 -18.29 -26.00 -15.34
N CYS A 215 -17.22 -26.21 -14.56
CA CYS A 215 -17.27 -27.18 -13.44
C CYS A 215 -16.72 -26.64 -12.11
N GLY A 216 -16.27 -25.39 -12.04
CA GLY A 216 -15.74 -24.78 -10.83
C GLY A 216 -14.39 -25.34 -10.35
N LYS A 217 -13.74 -26.22 -11.12
CA LYS A 217 -12.43 -26.78 -10.77
C LYS A 217 -11.36 -25.68 -10.79
N HIS A 218 -10.48 -25.69 -9.79
CA HIS A 218 -9.31 -24.83 -9.78
C HIS A 218 -8.28 -25.29 -10.80
N ILE A 219 -7.78 -24.39 -11.60
CA ILE A 219 -6.73 -24.60 -12.60
C ILE A 219 -5.54 -23.74 -12.23
N ASN A 220 -4.41 -24.37 -11.92
CA ASN A 220 -3.18 -23.70 -11.53
C ASN A 220 -2.40 -23.27 -12.79
N VAL A 221 -2.73 -22.09 -13.34
CA VAL A 221 -2.15 -21.59 -14.61
C VAL A 221 -0.65 -21.35 -14.50
N PHE A 222 -0.17 -20.99 -13.33
CA PHE A 222 1.26 -20.71 -13.05
C PHE A 222 1.97 -21.87 -12.34
N GLY A 223 1.40 -23.09 -12.35
CA GLY A 223 1.89 -24.23 -11.58
C GLY A 223 1.38 -24.25 -10.14
N ASP A 224 1.96 -25.12 -9.33
CA ASP A 224 1.56 -25.25 -7.94
C ASP A 224 2.00 -24.06 -7.09
N SER A 225 1.12 -23.63 -6.19
CA SER A 225 1.42 -22.52 -5.30
C SER A 225 2.39 -22.95 -4.19
N HIS A 226 3.46 -22.20 -4.00
CA HIS A 226 4.43 -22.40 -2.92
C HIS A 226 4.26 -21.38 -1.77
N VAL A 227 3.14 -20.63 -1.74
CA VAL A 227 2.91 -19.60 -0.73
C VAL A 227 2.79 -20.17 0.68
N ASP A 228 2.17 -21.35 0.84
CA ASP A 228 2.02 -21.98 2.16
C ASP A 228 3.38 -22.43 2.73
N GLU A 229 4.27 -22.95 1.88
CA GLU A 229 5.65 -23.30 2.25
C GLU A 229 6.43 -22.05 2.63
N THR A 230 6.27 -20.99 1.86
CA THR A 230 6.88 -19.69 2.11
C THR A 230 6.36 -19.08 3.42
N GLY A 231 5.05 -19.13 3.66
CA GLY A 231 4.44 -18.70 4.92
C GLY A 231 5.01 -19.45 6.12
N LYS A 232 5.10 -20.78 6.04
CA LYS A 232 5.72 -21.62 7.09
C LYS A 232 7.18 -21.25 7.34
N LYS A 233 7.96 -21.04 6.26
CA LYS A 233 9.38 -20.70 6.35
C LYS A 233 9.63 -19.39 7.10
N TYR A 234 8.78 -18.38 6.90
CA TYR A 234 8.91 -17.06 7.52
C TYR A 234 7.97 -16.83 8.70
N HIS A 235 7.24 -17.88 9.14
CA HIS A 235 6.23 -17.81 10.21
C HIS A 235 5.15 -16.75 9.96
N LEU A 236 4.73 -16.61 8.70
CA LEU A 236 3.70 -15.67 8.27
C LEU A 236 2.43 -16.40 7.86
N PRO A 237 1.25 -15.91 8.27
CA PRO A 237 -0.02 -16.46 7.81
C PRO A 237 -0.24 -16.15 6.32
N VAL A 238 -0.82 -17.10 5.58
CA VAL A 238 -1.40 -16.85 4.26
C VAL A 238 -2.83 -16.36 4.49
N LEU A 239 -3.05 -15.07 4.25
CA LEU A 239 -4.32 -14.39 4.56
C LEU A 239 -5.39 -14.66 3.49
N ALA A 240 -4.96 -14.81 2.24
CA ALA A 240 -5.86 -15.07 1.12
C ALA A 240 -5.11 -15.68 -0.08
N LYS A 241 -5.86 -16.47 -0.86
CA LYS A 241 -5.50 -16.91 -2.21
C LYS A 241 -6.59 -16.43 -3.16
N MET A 242 -6.27 -15.48 -4.02
CA MET A 242 -7.24 -14.88 -4.94
C MET A 242 -7.13 -15.50 -6.33
N PRO A 243 -8.24 -15.71 -7.04
CA PRO A 243 -8.21 -16.20 -8.40
C PRO A 243 -7.67 -15.16 -9.38
N LEU A 244 -7.17 -15.63 -10.51
CA LEU A 244 -7.07 -14.82 -11.72
C LEU A 244 -8.49 -14.71 -12.29
N ASN A 245 -9.17 -13.62 -11.95
CA ASN A 245 -10.56 -13.37 -12.38
C ASN A 245 -10.59 -12.16 -13.33
N PRO A 246 -11.04 -12.33 -14.59
CA PRO A 246 -11.18 -11.24 -15.55
C PRO A 246 -12.10 -10.10 -15.09
N GLU A 247 -13.04 -10.39 -14.19
CA GLU A 247 -13.94 -9.37 -13.65
C GLU A 247 -13.23 -8.30 -12.84
N PHE A 248 -12.13 -8.66 -12.15
CA PHE A 248 -11.31 -7.65 -11.46
C PHE A 248 -10.78 -6.58 -12.41
N ALA A 249 -10.25 -7.01 -13.57
CA ALA A 249 -9.74 -6.08 -14.56
C ALA A 249 -10.87 -5.27 -15.20
N LYS A 250 -11.99 -5.91 -15.52
CA LYS A 250 -13.16 -5.26 -16.10
C LYS A 250 -13.73 -4.17 -15.19
N GLU A 251 -13.94 -4.47 -13.91
CA GLU A 251 -14.45 -3.51 -12.93
C GLU A 251 -13.44 -2.37 -12.67
N ALA A 252 -12.14 -2.69 -12.56
CA ALA A 252 -11.11 -1.69 -12.40
C ALA A 252 -10.98 -0.77 -13.63
N ASP A 253 -11.04 -1.32 -14.85
CA ASP A 253 -10.99 -0.54 -16.09
C ASP A 253 -12.23 0.32 -16.29
N ALA A 254 -13.39 -0.15 -15.79
CA ALA A 254 -14.63 0.61 -15.78
C ALA A 254 -14.70 1.68 -14.67
N GLY A 255 -13.72 1.73 -13.75
CA GLY A 255 -13.75 2.62 -12.59
C GLY A 255 -14.79 2.22 -11.54
N MET A 256 -15.14 0.95 -11.49
CA MET A 256 -16.26 0.42 -10.69
C MET A 256 -15.80 -0.64 -9.69
N ILE A 257 -14.54 -0.63 -9.27
CA ILE A 257 -13.99 -1.65 -8.36
C ILE A 257 -14.78 -1.79 -7.05
N GLU A 258 -15.44 -0.73 -6.59
CA GLU A 258 -16.30 -0.71 -5.41
C GLU A 258 -17.54 -1.61 -5.53
N THR A 259 -17.97 -1.94 -6.75
CA THR A 259 -19.14 -2.79 -6.99
C THR A 259 -18.80 -4.27 -6.89
N PHE A 260 -17.52 -4.61 -6.86
CA PHE A 260 -17.08 -5.99 -6.74
C PHE A 260 -17.46 -6.59 -5.38
N ALA A 261 -18.33 -7.59 -5.40
CA ALA A 261 -18.77 -8.33 -4.23
C ALA A 261 -18.07 -9.69 -4.17
N GLY A 262 -17.04 -9.83 -3.33
CA GLY A 262 -16.32 -11.08 -3.13
C GLY A 262 -15.79 -11.20 -1.69
N ASP A 263 -15.56 -12.42 -1.25
CA ASP A 263 -15.10 -12.76 0.10
C ASP A 263 -13.61 -13.15 0.17
N TYR A 264 -12.91 -13.08 -0.96
CA TYR A 264 -11.52 -13.54 -1.07
C TYR A 264 -10.56 -12.92 -0.06
N LEU A 265 -10.84 -11.70 0.40
CA LEU A 265 -9.99 -10.94 1.33
C LEU A 265 -10.55 -10.84 2.76
N ASP A 266 -11.56 -11.65 3.12
CA ASP A 266 -12.13 -11.61 4.47
C ASP A 266 -11.09 -11.93 5.54
N GLY A 267 -10.25 -12.97 5.33
CA GLY A 267 -9.16 -13.30 6.24
C GLY A 267 -8.10 -12.20 6.35
N ALA A 268 -7.82 -11.49 5.25
CA ALA A 268 -6.92 -10.35 5.29
C ALA A 268 -7.53 -9.15 6.04
N ALA A 269 -8.83 -8.92 5.86
CA ALA A 269 -9.55 -7.86 6.58
C ALA A 269 -9.66 -8.16 8.09
N ASP A 270 -9.80 -9.43 8.49
CA ASP A 270 -9.78 -9.84 9.89
C ASP A 270 -8.39 -9.65 10.53
N ALA A 271 -7.32 -9.90 9.78
CA ALA A 271 -5.95 -9.70 10.26
C ALA A 271 -5.58 -8.21 10.43
N VAL A 272 -6.29 -7.31 9.74
CA VAL A 272 -6.10 -5.86 9.83
C VAL A 272 -6.92 -5.25 10.96
N ALA A 273 -8.10 -5.80 11.25
CA ALA A 273 -9.02 -5.30 12.29
C ALA A 273 -8.46 -5.47 13.70
#